data_d0d4ab6f7ae5b9a1d17ae2096ff885b1
#
_entry.id   d0d4ab6f7ae5b9a1d17ae2096ff885b1
#
_cell.length_a   1.000
_cell.length_b   1.000
_cell.length_c   1.000
_cell.angle_alpha   90.00
_cell.angle_beta   90.00
_cell.angle_gamma   90.00
#
_symmetry.space_group_name_H-M   'P 1'
#
loop_
_entity.id
_entity.type
_entity.pdbx_description
1 polymer ?
#
loop_
_entity_poly.entity_id
_entity_poly.type
_entity_poly.pdbx_seq_one_letter_code
_entity_poly.pdbx_strand_id
1 'polypeptide(L)'
;IAIPTPLIMCVPVLLKHDDLPEDALLVPMTDARRMEVYAAVYDRSLREVRAIGADIVEADTYKEYLDRHPVYFFGDGSAKCREVITHPNAHFIDGILPLAKNMFPLAEKAMMRGEFQDAAYFEPFYLKEFVALKSKKLL
;
A
#
# COMPACT_ATOMS: atom_id res chain seq x y z
N ILE A 1 18.04 7.01 0.79
CA ILE A 1 16.66 7.26 1.19
C ILE A 1 15.88 5.96 1.13
N ALA A 2 15.28 5.58 2.23
CA ALA A 2 14.49 4.37 2.32
C ALA A 2 13.03 4.68 1.95
N ILE A 3 12.50 3.94 0.96
CA ILE A 3 11.12 4.12 0.51
C ILE A 3 10.40 2.78 0.65
N PRO A 4 9.32 2.72 1.45
CA PRO A 4 8.58 1.47 1.62
C PRO A 4 7.96 0.96 0.32
N THR A 5 7.98 -0.35 0.12
CA THR A 5 7.39 -0.99 -1.06
C THR A 5 5.93 -0.60 -1.29
N PRO A 6 5.06 -0.56 -0.26
CA PRO A 6 3.68 -0.12 -0.49
C PRO A 6 3.57 1.27 -1.08
N LEU A 7 4.44 2.18 -0.66
CA LEU A 7 4.44 3.54 -1.18
C LEU A 7 4.86 3.58 -2.65
N ILE A 8 5.83 2.76 -3.04
CA ILE A 8 6.27 2.65 -4.42
C ILE A 8 5.12 2.24 -5.34
N MET A 9 4.26 1.35 -4.88
CA MET A 9 3.11 0.90 -5.65
C MET A 9 2.06 1.98 -5.88
N CYS A 10 2.03 3.01 -5.03
CA CYS A 10 1.09 4.11 -5.20
C CYS A 10 1.44 5.03 -6.37
N VAL A 11 2.71 5.09 -6.76
CA VAL A 11 3.17 6.01 -7.81
C VAL A 11 2.50 5.75 -9.16
N PRO A 12 2.51 4.50 -9.69
CA PRO A 12 1.86 4.27 -10.97
C PRO A 12 0.35 4.51 -10.93
N VAL A 13 -0.28 4.30 -9.79
CA VAL A 13 -1.71 4.58 -9.63
C VAL A 13 -1.97 6.08 -9.80
N LEU A 14 -1.18 6.92 -9.13
CA LEU A 14 -1.34 8.37 -9.23
C LEU A 14 -0.99 8.90 -10.62
N LEU A 15 -0.01 8.30 -11.29
CA LEU A 15 0.39 8.73 -12.63
C LEU A 15 -0.62 8.34 -13.70
N LYS A 16 -1.27 7.19 -13.56
CA LYS A 16 -2.24 6.69 -14.54
C LYS A 16 -3.66 7.16 -14.30
N HIS A 17 -3.97 7.51 -13.07
CA HIS A 17 -5.32 7.88 -12.64
C HIS A 17 -5.30 9.27 -12.02
N ASP A 18 -5.06 10.28 -12.84
CA ASP A 18 -5.02 11.68 -12.39
C ASP A 18 -6.40 12.24 -12.05
N ASP A 19 -7.44 11.50 -12.37
CA ASP A 19 -8.83 11.86 -12.10
C ASP A 19 -9.37 11.34 -10.76
N LEU A 20 -8.49 10.83 -9.89
CA LEU A 20 -8.91 10.34 -8.58
C LEU A 20 -9.55 11.46 -7.76
N PRO A 21 -10.63 11.15 -7.02
CA PRO A 21 -11.22 12.13 -6.10
C PRO A 21 -10.20 12.64 -5.08
N GLU A 22 -10.39 13.86 -4.60
CA GLU A 22 -9.46 14.46 -3.63
C GLU A 22 -9.40 13.69 -2.33
N ASP A 23 -10.51 13.08 -1.93
CA ASP A 23 -10.60 12.29 -0.70
C ASP A 23 -10.33 10.80 -0.89
N ALA A 24 -9.85 10.40 -2.07
CA ALA A 24 -9.54 9.00 -2.35
C ALA A 24 -8.44 8.48 -1.43
N LEU A 25 -8.59 7.24 -1.00
CA LEU A 25 -7.56 6.53 -0.25
C LEU A 25 -6.96 5.44 -1.12
N LEU A 26 -5.68 5.20 -0.94
CA LEU A 26 -4.90 4.22 -1.69
C LEU A 26 -4.47 3.11 -0.75
N VAL A 27 -4.78 1.87 -1.11
CA VAL A 27 -4.47 0.71 -0.29
C VAL A 27 -3.65 -0.29 -1.10
N PRO A 28 -2.33 -0.16 -1.10
CA PRO A 28 -1.46 -1.16 -1.70
C PRO A 28 -1.47 -2.44 -0.87
N MET A 29 -1.61 -3.57 -1.56
CA MET A 29 -1.72 -4.88 -0.93
C MET A 29 -0.69 -5.85 -1.49
N THR A 30 0.04 -6.51 -0.60
CA THR A 30 0.93 -7.60 -0.95
C THR A 30 0.33 -8.89 -0.43
N ASP A 31 0.30 -9.91 -1.27
CA ASP A 31 -0.27 -11.21 -0.91
C ASP A 31 0.54 -11.87 0.22
N ALA A 32 -0.17 -12.32 1.24
CA ALA A 32 0.43 -12.96 2.42
C ALA A 32 -0.17 -14.32 2.73
N ARG A 33 -0.83 -14.96 1.77
CA ARG A 33 -1.50 -16.25 1.84
C ARG A 33 -2.96 -16.17 2.23
N ARG A 34 -3.76 -17.09 1.68
CA ARG A 34 -5.22 -17.18 1.92
C ARG A 34 -5.82 -15.80 1.80
N MET A 35 -6.55 -15.35 2.80
CA MET A 35 -7.15 -14.02 2.80
C MET A 35 -6.36 -12.97 3.56
N GLU A 36 -5.10 -13.26 3.87
CA GLU A 36 -4.21 -12.30 4.52
C GLU A 36 -3.43 -11.50 3.49
N VAL A 37 -3.29 -10.20 3.75
CA VAL A 37 -2.48 -9.29 2.94
C VAL A 37 -1.65 -8.41 3.86
N TYR A 38 -0.51 -7.93 3.36
CA TYR A 38 0.18 -6.80 3.97
C TYR A 38 -0.32 -5.55 3.27
N ALA A 39 -0.89 -4.63 4.02
CA ALA A 39 -1.51 -3.45 3.46
C ALA A 39 -1.25 -2.22 4.32
N ALA A 40 -1.19 -1.07 3.67
CA ALA A 40 -1.14 0.24 4.30
C ALA A 40 -2.23 1.10 3.68
N VAL A 41 -2.53 2.22 4.29
CA VAL A 41 -3.51 3.17 3.75
C VAL A 41 -2.84 4.53 3.60
N TYR A 42 -2.89 5.07 2.40
CA TYR A 42 -2.35 6.40 2.09
C TYR A 42 -3.44 7.30 1.53
N ASP A 43 -3.30 8.59 1.75
CA ASP A 43 -4.13 9.55 1.05
C ASP A 43 -3.52 9.86 -0.33
N ARG A 44 -4.19 10.70 -1.09
CA ARG A 44 -3.78 11.06 -2.44
C ARG A 44 -2.47 11.85 -2.47
N SER A 45 -2.10 12.47 -1.35
CA SER A 45 -0.82 13.17 -1.20
C SER A 45 0.29 12.27 -0.69
N LEU A 46 0.02 10.96 -0.58
CA LEU A 46 0.95 9.94 -0.10
C LEU A 46 1.30 10.11 1.39
N ARG A 47 0.40 10.69 2.14
CA ARG A 47 0.50 10.69 3.60
C ARG A 47 -0.04 9.38 4.13
N GLU A 48 0.65 8.84 5.10
CA GLU A 48 0.25 7.58 5.71
C GLU A 48 -0.95 7.79 6.61
N VAL A 49 -2.09 7.22 6.23
CA VAL A 49 -3.31 7.23 7.03
C VAL A 49 -3.29 6.08 8.03
N ARG A 50 -2.79 4.94 7.60
CA ARG A 50 -2.56 3.79 8.46
C ARG A 50 -1.26 3.12 8.05
N ALA A 51 -0.43 2.80 9.04
CA ALA A 51 0.85 2.12 8.81
C ALA A 51 0.62 0.70 8.29
N ILE A 52 1.61 0.16 7.59
CA ILE A 52 1.54 -1.19 7.05
C ILE A 52 1.32 -2.21 8.17
N GLY A 53 0.46 -3.16 7.90
CA GLY A 53 0.16 -4.25 8.81
C GLY A 53 -0.34 -5.46 8.07
N ALA A 54 -0.46 -6.57 8.78
CA ALA A 54 -1.02 -7.81 8.25
C ALA A 54 -2.52 -7.82 8.53
N ASP A 55 -3.31 -7.86 7.48
CA ASP A 55 -4.77 -7.85 7.57
C ASP A 55 -5.33 -9.17 7.05
N ILE A 56 -6.21 -9.77 7.83
CA ILE A 56 -7.06 -10.86 7.35
C ILE A 56 -8.31 -10.20 6.80
N VAL A 57 -8.50 -10.28 5.48
CA VAL A 57 -9.51 -9.46 4.80
C VAL A 57 -10.88 -10.13 4.87
N GLU A 58 -11.83 -9.40 5.40
CA GLU A 58 -13.24 -9.73 5.44
C GLU A 58 -14.03 -8.58 4.83
N ALA A 59 -15.33 -8.74 4.70
CA ALA A 59 -16.17 -7.72 4.07
C ALA A 59 -16.12 -6.38 4.78
N ASP A 60 -15.89 -6.37 6.07
CA ASP A 60 -15.87 -5.15 6.91
C ASP A 60 -14.48 -4.68 7.34
N THR A 61 -13.42 -5.33 6.86
CA THR A 61 -12.06 -5.00 7.30
C THR A 61 -11.71 -3.53 7.06
N TYR A 62 -12.14 -2.97 5.92
CA TYR A 62 -11.87 -1.57 5.57
C TYR A 62 -13.11 -0.71 5.60
N LYS A 63 -14.16 -1.15 6.30
CA LYS A 63 -15.45 -0.47 6.32
C LYS A 63 -15.35 0.99 6.78
N GLU A 64 -14.54 1.28 7.78
CA GLU A 64 -14.40 2.65 8.30
C GLU A 64 -13.89 3.62 7.24
N TYR A 65 -13.04 3.15 6.33
CA TYR A 65 -12.55 3.97 5.22
C TYR A 65 -13.56 4.03 4.09
N LEU A 66 -14.14 2.88 3.75
CA LEU A 66 -15.09 2.78 2.64
C LEU A 66 -16.37 3.58 2.87
N ASP A 67 -16.80 3.69 4.11
CA ASP A 67 -18.00 4.47 4.43
C ASP A 67 -17.81 5.98 4.21
N ARG A 68 -16.57 6.45 4.17
CA ARG A 68 -16.25 7.87 4.10
C ARG A 68 -15.51 8.29 2.84
N HIS A 69 -14.86 7.35 2.16
CA HIS A 69 -13.96 7.65 1.05
C HIS A 69 -14.12 6.64 -0.08
N PRO A 70 -13.87 7.06 -1.33
CA PRO A 70 -13.55 6.07 -2.36
C PRO A 70 -12.17 5.49 -2.04
N VAL A 71 -12.07 4.17 -2.06
CA VAL A 71 -10.85 3.45 -1.68
C VAL A 71 -10.39 2.62 -2.87
N TYR A 72 -9.13 2.76 -3.25
CA TYR A 72 -8.52 2.07 -4.38
C TYR A 72 -7.55 1.02 -3.88
N PHE A 73 -7.88 -0.23 -4.18
CA PHE A 73 -7.08 -1.39 -3.79
C PHE A 73 -6.27 -1.86 -5.01
N PHE A 74 -5.00 -2.15 -4.80
CA PHE A 74 -4.12 -2.61 -5.87
C PHE A 74 -2.95 -3.41 -5.27
N GLY A 75 -2.12 -3.99 -6.15
CA GLY A 75 -1.04 -4.87 -5.76
C GLY A 75 -1.45 -6.34 -5.91
N ASP A 76 -0.50 -7.25 -5.75
CA ASP A 76 -0.75 -8.67 -6.00
C ASP A 76 -1.69 -9.33 -4.98
N GLY A 77 -1.91 -8.69 -3.84
CA GLY A 77 -2.86 -9.17 -2.85
C GLY A 77 -4.30 -8.72 -3.08
N SER A 78 -4.53 -7.77 -4.00
CA SER A 78 -5.85 -7.16 -4.14
C SER A 78 -6.86 -8.03 -4.91
N ALA A 79 -6.41 -8.85 -5.85
CA ALA A 79 -7.31 -9.62 -6.71
C ALA A 79 -8.21 -10.57 -5.91
N LYS A 80 -7.65 -11.25 -4.92
CA LYS A 80 -8.41 -12.18 -4.08
C LYS A 80 -9.40 -11.46 -3.16
N CYS A 81 -9.21 -10.17 -2.91
CA CYS A 81 -10.08 -9.38 -2.05
C CYS A 81 -11.31 -8.85 -2.77
N ARG A 82 -11.28 -8.87 -4.09
CA ARG A 82 -12.35 -8.31 -4.93
C ARG A 82 -13.71 -8.96 -4.65
N GLU A 83 -13.74 -10.24 -4.42
CA GLU A 83 -14.97 -10.97 -4.15
C GLU A 83 -15.50 -10.72 -2.73
N VAL A 84 -14.63 -10.37 -1.82
CA VAL A 84 -14.95 -10.19 -0.40
C VAL A 84 -15.36 -8.75 -0.11
N ILE A 85 -14.64 -7.79 -0.67
CA ILE A 85 -14.91 -6.37 -0.47
C ILE A 85 -15.82 -5.89 -1.60
N THR A 86 -17.12 -5.79 -1.31
CA THR A 86 -18.13 -5.46 -2.32
C THR A 86 -18.78 -4.10 -2.11
N HIS A 87 -18.23 -3.28 -1.22
CA HIS A 87 -18.74 -1.93 -0.94
C HIS A 87 -18.72 -1.06 -2.21
N PRO A 88 -19.74 -0.21 -2.43
CA PRO A 88 -19.80 0.65 -3.63
C PRO A 88 -18.59 1.58 -3.80
N ASN A 89 -17.95 1.96 -2.71
CA ASN A 89 -16.77 2.83 -2.76
C ASN A 89 -15.45 2.06 -2.94
N ALA A 90 -15.50 0.74 -3.07
CA ALA A 90 -14.30 -0.07 -3.30
C ALA A 90 -14.00 -0.13 -4.80
N HIS A 91 -12.78 0.21 -5.17
CA HIS A 91 -12.28 0.17 -6.53
C HIS A 91 -11.02 -0.68 -6.56
N PHE A 92 -10.85 -1.49 -7.60
CA PHE A 92 -9.71 -2.38 -7.74
C PHE A 92 -8.96 -2.07 -9.02
N ILE A 93 -7.64 -1.92 -8.91
CA ILE A 93 -6.76 -1.63 -10.04
C ILE A 93 -5.80 -2.80 -10.22
N ASP A 94 -5.83 -3.40 -11.41
CA ASP A 94 -4.97 -4.55 -11.73
C ASP A 94 -3.63 -4.11 -12.32
N GLY A 95 -2.63 -4.98 -12.23
CA GLY A 95 -1.37 -4.80 -12.92
C GLY A 95 -0.39 -3.84 -12.25
N ILE A 96 -0.61 -3.49 -10.99
CA ILE A 96 0.29 -2.61 -10.26
C ILE A 96 1.36 -3.44 -9.57
N LEU A 97 2.62 -3.13 -9.87
CA LEU A 97 3.78 -3.81 -9.32
C LEU A 97 4.75 -2.80 -8.67
N PRO A 98 5.51 -3.22 -7.66
CA PRO A 98 6.50 -2.33 -7.03
C PRO A 98 7.77 -2.25 -7.88
N LEU A 99 7.76 -1.42 -8.91
CA LEU A 99 8.89 -1.28 -9.83
C LEU A 99 9.88 -0.25 -9.32
N ALA A 100 11.17 -0.55 -9.44
CA ALA A 100 12.25 0.32 -8.98
C ALA A 100 12.20 1.72 -9.62
N LYS A 101 11.80 1.80 -10.89
CA LYS A 101 11.68 3.09 -11.59
C LYS A 101 10.71 4.06 -10.91
N ASN A 102 9.78 3.55 -10.12
CA ASN A 102 8.80 4.37 -9.43
C ASN A 102 9.34 4.97 -8.12
N MET A 103 10.55 4.60 -7.74
CA MET A 103 11.20 5.18 -6.56
C MET A 103 11.68 6.61 -6.80
N PHE A 104 12.03 6.96 -8.03
CA PHE A 104 12.62 8.26 -8.34
C PHE A 104 11.76 9.44 -7.94
N PRO A 105 10.47 9.49 -8.32
CA PRO A 105 9.63 10.62 -7.91
C PRO A 105 9.51 10.77 -6.40
N LEU A 106 9.46 9.65 -5.69
CA LEU A 106 9.36 9.65 -4.23
C LEU A 106 10.67 10.09 -3.58
N ALA A 107 11.80 9.63 -4.11
CA ALA A 107 13.11 10.00 -3.62
C ALA A 107 13.36 11.50 -3.81
N GLU A 108 13.03 12.04 -4.99
CA GLU A 108 13.14 13.47 -5.26
C GLU A 108 12.30 14.28 -4.28
N LYS A 109 11.06 13.86 -4.06
CA LYS A 109 10.15 14.55 -3.16
C LYS A 109 10.69 14.56 -1.73
N ALA A 110 11.23 13.42 -1.28
CA ALA A 110 11.82 13.32 0.05
C ALA A 110 13.05 14.23 0.18
N MET A 111 13.90 14.26 -0.84
CA MET A 111 15.08 15.14 -0.85
C MET A 111 14.69 16.61 -0.81
N MET A 112 13.70 17.00 -1.61
CA MET A 112 13.23 18.39 -1.65
C MET A 112 12.64 18.85 -0.31
N ARG A 113 12.08 17.92 0.45
CA ARG A 113 11.52 18.22 1.77
C ARG A 113 12.56 18.14 2.88
N GLY A 114 13.78 17.74 2.57
CA GLY A 114 14.80 17.51 3.59
C GLY A 114 14.49 16.29 4.46
N GLU A 115 13.68 15.38 3.98
CA GLU A 115 13.30 14.16 4.71
C GLU A 115 14.37 13.10 4.53
N PHE A 116 15.51 13.29 5.16
CA PHE A 116 16.59 12.32 5.11
C PHE A 116 16.39 11.31 6.23
N GLN A 117 15.81 10.19 5.87
CA GLN A 117 15.70 9.08 6.80
C GLN A 117 17.02 8.32 6.82
N ASP A 118 17.40 7.86 7.99
CA ASP A 118 18.52 6.94 8.07
C ASP A 118 18.05 5.58 7.54
N ALA A 119 18.52 5.24 6.34
CA ALA A 119 18.13 3.99 5.70
C ALA A 119 18.48 2.76 6.54
N ALA A 120 19.51 2.86 7.39
CA ALA A 120 19.88 1.77 8.27
C ALA A 120 18.82 1.47 9.34
N TYR A 121 18.03 2.47 9.70
CA TYR A 121 16.96 2.27 10.67
C TYR A 121 15.60 2.02 10.05
N PHE A 122 15.26 2.79 9.03
CA PHE A 122 13.91 2.76 8.48
C PHE A 122 13.64 1.51 7.66
N GLU A 123 14.45 1.25 6.64
CA GLU A 123 14.26 0.12 5.75
C GLU A 123 14.46 -1.23 6.44
N PRO A 124 15.51 -1.45 7.23
CA PRO A 124 15.67 -2.71 7.93
C PRO A 124 14.55 -3.03 8.91
N PHE A 125 13.91 -2.03 9.49
CA PHE A 125 12.79 -2.25 10.39
C PHE A 125 11.64 -2.98 9.66
N TYR A 126 11.22 -2.47 8.50
CA TYR A 126 10.17 -3.10 7.72
C TYR A 126 10.58 -4.47 7.20
N LEU A 127 11.78 -4.57 6.66
CA LEU A 127 12.27 -5.82 6.11
C LEU A 127 12.39 -6.90 7.18
N LYS A 128 12.88 -6.56 8.36
CA LYS A 128 12.98 -7.51 9.46
C LYS A 128 11.61 -8.05 9.85
N GLU A 129 10.62 -7.21 9.92
CA GLU A 129 9.28 -7.63 10.29
C GLU A 129 8.70 -8.61 9.28
N PHE A 130 8.78 -8.28 7.99
CA PHE A 130 8.26 -9.15 6.94
C PHE A 130 9.07 -10.44 6.78
N VAL A 131 10.37 -10.34 6.79
CA VAL A 131 11.25 -11.51 6.66
C VAL A 131 11.08 -12.44 7.84
N ALA A 132 10.99 -11.92 9.06
CA ALA A 132 10.78 -12.75 10.24
C ALA A 132 9.47 -13.53 10.15
N LEU A 133 8.40 -12.91 9.70
CA LEU A 133 7.11 -13.58 9.51
C LEU A 133 7.19 -14.67 8.45
N LYS A 134 7.84 -14.40 7.34
CA LYS A 134 8.02 -15.38 6.27
C LYS A 134 8.87 -16.56 6.71
N SER A 135 9.95 -16.29 7.41
CA SER A 135 10.83 -17.34 7.90
C SER A 135 10.11 -18.30 8.84
N LYS A 136 9.30 -17.78 9.72
CA LYS A 136 8.49 -18.61 10.62
C LYS A 136 7.51 -19.48 9.88
N LYS A 137 6.98 -19.01 8.74
CA LYS A 137 6.06 -19.79 7.93
C LYS A 137 6.76 -20.86 7.11
N LEU A 138 8.00 -20.64 6.74
CA LEU A 138 8.77 -21.60 5.94
C LEU A 138 9.35 -22.71 6.78
N LEU A 139 9.56 -22.49 8.03
CA LEU A 139 10.08 -23.49 8.94
C LEU A 139 8.96 -24.31 9.57
#